data_9d301a310df7886d5f9eff273981eb39
#
_entry.id   9d301a310df7886d5f9eff273981eb39
#
_cell.length_a   1.000
_cell.length_b   1.000
_cell.length_c   1.000
_cell.angle_alpha   90.00
_cell.angle_beta   90.00
_cell.angle_gamma   90.00
#
_symmetry.space_group_name_H-M   'P 1'
#
loop_
_entity.id
_entity.type
_entity.pdbx_description
1 polymer ?
#
loop_
_entity_poly.entity_id
_entity_poly.type
_entity_poly.pdbx_seq_one_letter_code
_entity_poly.pdbx_strand_id
1 'polypeptide(L)'
;MIVDIQLNPAVEPWPRLIEGVLAAEQAGFDTVWVFDHFDGKLLSGTTMLECFTLLGAYAAATTRIGLGSMVVNIANRNPGVMAMAAASVQHISGGRLRLGLGAGAAPGTIWSAEHRDLGIDLGRTIAERHARFEAGLDELDRLWSPAAHGAKDDVPAYPRPAPPPPVYVGVNSVPLAQLAARRCDGLNVRADHDDLEVLLDAARLERAGSARATEPFTMSVWTRWDDALADPDHPRRRYWASIGVGRLVMTCLRPYDLDAVTRFLG
;
A
#
# COMPACT_ATOMS: atom_id res chain seq x y z
N MET A 1 -17.28 -1.10 -7.57
CA MET A 1 -15.81 -1.07 -7.43
C MET A 1 -15.45 0.13 -6.56
N ILE A 2 -14.71 -0.09 -5.48
CA ILE A 2 -14.18 0.96 -4.60
C ILE A 2 -13.12 1.76 -5.37
N VAL A 3 -13.07 3.07 -5.17
CA VAL A 3 -12.10 3.95 -5.84
C VAL A 3 -11.25 4.67 -4.82
N ASP A 4 -9.96 4.59 -5.03
CA ASP A 4 -8.92 5.20 -4.20
C ASP A 4 -8.07 6.17 -5.02
N ILE A 5 -7.35 7.03 -4.33
CA ILE A 5 -6.38 7.93 -4.95
C ILE A 5 -4.98 7.72 -4.36
N GLN A 6 -3.96 7.82 -5.20
CA GLN A 6 -2.56 7.87 -4.75
C GLN A 6 -1.95 9.21 -5.17
N LEU A 7 -1.57 10.02 -4.19
CA LEU A 7 -0.95 11.32 -4.42
C LEU A 7 0.57 11.19 -4.42
N ASN A 8 1.22 11.92 -5.34
CA ASN A 8 2.68 11.88 -5.50
C ASN A 8 3.36 13.00 -4.69
N PRO A 9 4.01 12.70 -3.56
CA PRO A 9 4.67 13.70 -2.73
C PRO A 9 5.97 14.25 -3.33
N ALA A 10 6.43 13.70 -4.46
CA ALA A 10 7.63 14.19 -5.13
C ALA A 10 7.37 15.42 -6.00
N VAL A 11 6.15 15.63 -6.48
CA VAL A 11 5.80 16.70 -7.43
C VAL A 11 4.96 17.81 -6.80
N GLU A 12 4.46 17.59 -5.59
CA GLU A 12 3.63 18.59 -4.88
C GLU A 12 4.28 19.01 -3.55
N PRO A 13 4.28 20.29 -3.22
CA PRO A 13 4.72 20.75 -1.91
C PRO A 13 3.69 20.40 -0.83
N TRP A 14 4.13 20.35 0.44
CA TRP A 14 3.28 19.96 1.57
C TRP A 14 1.89 20.63 1.60
N PRO A 15 1.75 21.97 1.41
CA PRO A 15 0.41 22.58 1.42
C PRO A 15 -0.54 22.02 0.36
N ARG A 16 -0.01 21.67 -0.82
CA ARG A 16 -0.82 21.07 -1.89
C ARG A 16 -1.17 19.62 -1.59
N LEU A 17 -0.27 18.87 -0.96
CA LEU A 17 -0.54 17.49 -0.55
C LEU A 17 -1.70 17.43 0.45
N ILE A 18 -1.71 18.31 1.45
CA ILE A 18 -2.80 18.34 2.44
C ILE A 18 -4.13 18.80 1.83
N GLU A 19 -4.12 19.80 0.95
CA GLU A 19 -5.30 20.20 0.19
C GLU A 19 -5.85 19.02 -0.63
N GLY A 20 -4.99 18.28 -1.33
CA GLY A 20 -5.37 17.12 -2.13
C GLY A 20 -6.00 15.99 -1.31
N VAL A 21 -5.46 15.71 -0.13
CA VAL A 21 -6.03 14.70 0.78
C VAL A 21 -7.41 15.12 1.29
N LEU A 22 -7.57 16.39 1.67
CA LEU A 22 -8.87 16.93 2.13
C LEU A 22 -9.90 16.93 1.00
N ALA A 23 -9.48 17.30 -0.22
CA ALA A 23 -10.34 17.22 -1.41
C ALA A 23 -10.76 15.77 -1.71
N ALA A 24 -9.84 14.80 -1.62
CA ALA A 24 -10.14 13.40 -1.81
C ALA A 24 -11.12 12.87 -0.74
N GLU A 25 -10.95 13.26 0.51
CA GLU A 25 -11.90 12.92 1.59
C GLU A 25 -13.28 13.51 1.33
N GLN A 26 -13.34 14.75 0.87
CA GLN A 26 -14.60 15.43 0.54
C GLN A 26 -15.30 14.79 -0.66
N ALA A 27 -14.54 14.42 -1.70
CA ALA A 27 -15.04 13.76 -2.89
C ALA A 27 -15.54 12.33 -2.64
N GLY A 28 -15.18 11.71 -1.51
CA GLY A 28 -15.64 10.37 -1.16
C GLY A 28 -14.72 9.23 -1.62
N PHE A 29 -13.47 9.51 -1.95
CA PHE A 29 -12.49 8.44 -2.12
C PHE A 29 -12.37 7.61 -0.85
N ASP A 30 -12.24 6.28 -0.99
CA ASP A 30 -12.19 5.38 0.17
C ASP A 30 -10.82 5.46 0.87
N THR A 31 -9.74 5.54 0.12
CA THR A 31 -8.37 5.58 0.67
C THR A 31 -7.47 6.52 -0.14
N VAL A 32 -6.65 7.29 0.57
CA VAL A 32 -5.47 7.94 -0.02
C VAL A 32 -4.24 7.09 0.23
N TRP A 33 -3.50 6.80 -0.83
CA TRP A 33 -2.27 6.02 -0.79
C TRP A 33 -1.04 6.91 -0.97
N VAL A 34 0.07 6.55 -0.32
CA VAL A 34 1.36 7.22 -0.46
C VAL A 34 2.42 6.25 -0.96
N PHE A 35 3.44 6.79 -1.60
CA PHE A 35 4.63 6.04 -2.02
C PHE A 35 5.61 5.89 -0.86
N ASP A 36 6.49 4.89 -0.95
CA ASP A 36 7.61 4.70 -0.03
C ASP A 36 8.93 4.71 -0.82
N HIS A 37 9.22 5.84 -1.43
CA HIS A 37 10.50 6.17 -2.08
C HIS A 37 11.26 7.21 -1.26
N PHE A 38 12.56 7.30 -1.45
CA PHE A 38 13.43 8.29 -0.82
C PHE A 38 13.92 9.35 -1.81
N ASP A 39 14.01 9.02 -3.10
CA ASP A 39 14.41 9.95 -4.17
C ASP A 39 13.21 10.36 -5.03
N GLY A 40 12.84 11.63 -4.94
CA GLY A 40 11.75 12.19 -5.75
C GLY A 40 11.96 12.12 -7.25
N LYS A 41 13.21 12.02 -7.72
CA LYS A 41 13.54 11.92 -9.16
C LYS A 41 12.91 10.68 -9.80
N LEU A 42 12.80 9.58 -9.06
CA LEU A 42 12.13 8.36 -9.53
C LEU A 42 10.65 8.60 -9.89
N LEU A 43 10.04 9.59 -9.27
CA LEU A 43 8.65 9.98 -9.47
C LEU A 43 8.50 11.34 -10.15
N SER A 44 9.52 11.76 -10.91
CA SER A 44 9.56 13.00 -11.69
C SER A 44 9.51 14.28 -10.85
N GLY A 45 9.90 14.21 -9.59
CA GLY A 45 9.91 15.33 -8.65
C GLY A 45 11.30 15.74 -8.19
N THR A 46 11.36 16.65 -7.22
CA THR A 46 12.59 17.26 -6.70
C THR A 46 12.88 16.90 -5.25
N THR A 47 11.91 16.33 -4.54
CA THR A 47 12.00 15.94 -3.14
C THR A 47 11.11 14.74 -2.88
N MET A 48 11.18 14.16 -1.68
CA MET A 48 10.30 13.08 -1.26
C MET A 48 10.09 13.18 0.25
N LEU A 49 8.84 13.12 0.69
CA LEU A 49 8.51 13.02 2.11
C LEU A 49 8.44 11.55 2.52
N GLU A 50 8.96 11.23 3.70
CA GLU A 50 8.98 9.87 4.24
C GLU A 50 7.55 9.36 4.48
N CYS A 51 7.31 8.10 4.09
CA CYS A 51 6.00 7.48 3.99
C CYS A 51 5.19 7.53 5.29
N PHE A 52 5.72 7.03 6.41
CA PHE A 52 4.98 6.99 7.67
C PHE A 52 4.82 8.36 8.32
N THR A 53 5.78 9.24 8.13
CA THR A 53 5.67 10.65 8.55
C THR A 53 4.52 11.34 7.83
N LEU A 54 4.41 11.12 6.52
CA LEU A 54 3.32 11.68 5.71
C LEU A 54 1.96 11.07 6.10
N LEU A 55 1.89 9.74 6.28
CA LEU A 55 0.68 9.06 6.73
C LEU A 55 0.22 9.55 8.12
N GLY A 56 1.16 9.80 9.04
CA GLY A 56 0.84 10.37 10.36
C GLY A 56 0.25 11.78 10.26
N ALA A 57 0.80 12.61 9.38
CA ALA A 57 0.27 13.95 9.12
C ALA A 57 -1.14 13.90 8.50
N TYR A 58 -1.38 13.02 7.53
CA TYR A 58 -2.70 12.80 6.97
C TYR A 58 -3.70 12.25 8.00
N ALA A 59 -3.25 11.34 8.87
CA ALA A 59 -4.08 10.80 9.95
C ALA A 59 -4.62 11.88 10.88
N ALA A 60 -3.77 12.87 11.22
CA ALA A 60 -4.13 13.98 12.08
C ALA A 60 -5.04 15.02 11.40
N ALA A 61 -4.96 15.14 10.07
CA ALA A 61 -5.69 16.14 9.29
C ALA A 61 -7.05 15.67 8.75
N THR A 62 -7.29 14.34 8.72
CA THR A 62 -8.50 13.73 8.14
C THR A 62 -9.30 12.96 9.19
N THR A 63 -10.56 12.66 8.89
CA THR A 63 -11.46 12.00 9.85
C THR A 63 -12.11 10.71 9.33
N ARG A 64 -12.22 10.54 8.01
CA ARG A 64 -12.96 9.43 7.38
C ARG A 64 -12.14 8.62 6.39
N ILE A 65 -11.37 9.30 5.52
CA ILE A 65 -10.64 8.64 4.44
C ILE A 65 -9.63 7.64 5.00
N GLY A 66 -9.57 6.44 4.41
CA GLY A 66 -8.53 5.46 4.69
C GLY A 66 -7.15 6.00 4.28
N LEU A 67 -6.12 5.54 4.96
CA LEU A 67 -4.75 5.97 4.75
C LEU A 67 -3.92 4.75 4.40
N GLY A 68 -3.20 4.76 3.30
CA GLY A 68 -2.47 3.58 2.87
C GLY A 68 -1.08 3.87 2.32
N SER A 69 -0.21 2.89 2.43
CA SER A 69 1.05 2.84 1.69
C SER A 69 0.89 1.96 0.45
N MET A 70 1.38 2.42 -0.70
CA MET A 70 1.38 1.60 -1.90
C MET A 70 2.69 1.79 -2.68
N VAL A 71 3.66 0.98 -2.34
CA VAL A 71 3.76 0.04 -1.23
C VAL A 71 4.99 0.35 -0.40
N VAL A 72 4.97 0.07 0.90
CA VAL A 72 6.20 0.09 1.70
C VAL A 72 7.14 -0.99 1.20
N ASN A 73 8.36 -0.61 0.85
CA ASN A 73 9.42 -1.57 0.57
C ASN A 73 9.91 -2.17 1.89
N ILE A 74 9.77 -3.48 2.03
CA ILE A 74 10.15 -4.20 3.26
C ILE A 74 11.63 -4.04 3.63
N ALA A 75 12.49 -3.68 2.67
CA ALA A 75 13.90 -3.45 2.91
C ALA A 75 14.22 -2.05 3.45
N ASN A 76 13.30 -1.09 3.33
CA ASN A 76 13.55 0.31 3.68
C ASN A 76 13.74 0.55 5.18
N ARG A 77 13.23 -0.36 6.03
CA ARG A 77 13.26 -0.22 7.49
C ARG A 77 13.46 -1.56 8.17
N ASN A 78 13.96 -1.52 9.39
CA ASN A 78 13.86 -2.66 10.29
C ASN A 78 12.37 -3.05 10.46
N PRO A 79 11.99 -4.33 10.30
CA PRO A 79 10.59 -4.76 10.37
C PRO A 79 9.90 -4.40 11.69
N GLY A 80 10.61 -4.44 12.82
CA GLY A 80 10.07 -4.03 14.12
C GLY A 80 9.76 -2.52 14.17
N VAL A 81 10.66 -1.69 13.61
CA VAL A 81 10.41 -0.23 13.50
C VAL A 81 9.23 0.06 12.58
N MET A 82 9.11 -0.68 11.47
CA MET A 82 7.97 -0.58 10.56
C MET A 82 6.65 -0.96 11.27
N ALA A 83 6.66 -2.05 12.05
CA ALA A 83 5.49 -2.47 12.82
C ALA A 83 5.03 -1.41 13.83
N MET A 84 5.98 -0.75 14.50
CA MET A 84 5.70 0.36 15.43
C MET A 84 5.15 1.59 14.70
N ALA A 85 5.73 1.96 13.55
CA ALA A 85 5.28 3.09 12.76
C ALA A 85 3.83 2.86 12.25
N ALA A 86 3.56 1.68 11.71
CA ALA A 86 2.21 1.29 11.26
C ALA A 86 1.19 1.29 12.41
N ALA A 87 1.55 0.73 13.57
CA ALA A 87 0.70 0.75 14.76
C ALA A 87 0.40 2.16 15.25
N SER A 88 1.39 3.06 15.19
CA SER A 88 1.23 4.47 15.57
C SER A 88 0.25 5.19 14.62
N VAL A 89 0.42 5.03 13.31
CA VAL A 89 -0.53 5.60 12.33
C VAL A 89 -1.93 5.00 12.50
N GLN A 90 -2.04 3.70 12.74
CA GLN A 90 -3.33 3.04 13.01
C GLN A 90 -4.02 3.65 14.23
N HIS A 91 -3.27 3.90 15.29
CA HIS A 91 -3.79 4.53 16.51
C HIS A 91 -4.22 5.99 16.27
N ILE A 92 -3.33 6.81 15.68
CA ILE A 92 -3.59 8.23 15.40
C ILE A 92 -4.81 8.40 14.47
N SER A 93 -4.93 7.53 13.47
CA SER A 93 -6.03 7.57 12.51
C SER A 93 -7.36 7.00 13.03
N GLY A 94 -7.38 6.38 14.22
CA GLY A 94 -8.57 5.70 14.72
C GLY A 94 -8.93 4.45 13.91
N GLY A 95 -7.94 3.69 13.43
CA GLY A 95 -8.16 2.42 12.76
C GLY A 95 -8.28 2.50 11.23
N ARG A 96 -7.87 3.60 10.59
CA ARG A 96 -8.03 3.84 9.15
C ARG A 96 -6.82 3.42 8.28
N LEU A 97 -5.73 2.92 8.87
CA LEU A 97 -4.56 2.51 8.09
C LEU A 97 -4.85 1.24 7.28
N ARG A 98 -4.33 1.21 6.05
CA ARG A 98 -4.18 0.04 5.17
C ARG A 98 -2.70 -0.10 4.83
N LEU A 99 -2.06 -1.17 5.28
CA LEU A 99 -0.62 -1.34 5.10
C LEU A 99 -0.32 -2.10 3.81
N GLY A 100 0.07 -1.38 2.77
CA GLY A 100 0.57 -1.99 1.55
C GLY A 100 2.07 -2.27 1.64
N LEU A 101 2.48 -3.49 1.35
CA LEU A 101 3.86 -3.98 1.43
C LEU A 101 4.33 -4.49 0.07
N GLY A 102 5.62 -4.34 -0.19
CA GLY A 102 6.29 -4.88 -1.37
C GLY A 102 7.62 -5.56 -1.01
N ALA A 103 7.99 -6.57 -1.78
CA ALA A 103 9.21 -7.34 -1.57
C ALA A 103 10.51 -6.60 -1.96
N GLY A 104 10.38 -5.36 -2.40
CA GLY A 104 11.51 -4.50 -2.77
C GLY A 104 11.93 -4.59 -4.23
N ALA A 105 12.68 -3.58 -4.67
CA ALA A 105 13.21 -3.49 -6.03
C ALA A 105 14.34 -4.52 -6.26
N ALA A 106 14.49 -4.97 -7.51
CA ALA A 106 15.64 -5.77 -7.89
C ALA A 106 16.90 -4.90 -7.94
N PRO A 107 18.05 -5.38 -7.44
CA PRO A 107 19.33 -4.68 -7.61
C PRO A 107 19.65 -4.42 -9.07
N GLY A 108 20.26 -3.26 -9.36
CA GLY A 108 20.63 -2.86 -10.72
C GLY A 108 19.51 -2.21 -11.54
N THR A 109 18.29 -2.16 -11.02
CA THR A 109 17.20 -1.37 -11.63
C THR A 109 17.30 0.11 -11.23
N ILE A 110 16.62 0.99 -11.97
CA ILE A 110 16.49 2.41 -11.60
C ILE A 110 15.91 2.58 -10.20
N TRP A 111 15.00 1.69 -9.80
CA TRP A 111 14.33 1.68 -8.50
C TRP A 111 15.23 1.28 -7.33
N SER A 112 16.44 0.77 -7.60
CA SER A 112 17.41 0.39 -6.57
C SER A 112 18.45 1.48 -6.26
N ALA A 113 18.50 2.57 -7.04
CA ALA A 113 19.51 3.60 -6.91
C ALA A 113 19.44 4.28 -5.52
N GLU A 114 18.28 4.71 -5.09
CA GLU A 114 18.04 5.35 -3.80
C GLU A 114 18.49 4.50 -2.60
N HIS A 115 18.31 3.19 -2.70
CA HIS A 115 18.71 2.25 -1.64
C HIS A 115 20.22 2.16 -1.50
N ARG A 116 20.93 2.13 -2.63
CA ARG A 116 22.39 2.12 -2.64
C ARG A 116 22.95 3.40 -2.03
N ASP A 117 22.37 4.56 -2.34
CA ASP A 117 22.80 5.86 -1.82
C ASP A 117 22.59 5.97 -0.31
N LEU A 118 21.60 5.27 0.22
CA LEU A 118 21.29 5.21 1.66
C LEU A 118 21.92 3.99 2.37
N GLY A 119 22.68 3.15 1.67
CA GLY A 119 23.29 1.95 2.24
C GLY A 119 22.29 0.85 2.63
N ILE A 120 21.12 0.82 1.99
CA ILE A 120 20.08 -0.18 2.23
C ILE A 120 20.32 -1.41 1.34
N ASP A 121 20.47 -2.58 1.94
CA ASP A 121 20.59 -3.85 1.23
C ASP A 121 19.22 -4.37 0.77
N LEU A 122 19.06 -4.55 -0.55
CA LEU A 122 17.82 -5.04 -1.15
C LEU A 122 17.71 -6.55 -1.27
N GLY A 123 18.80 -7.29 -0.99
CA GLY A 123 18.89 -8.72 -1.33
C GLY A 123 19.15 -8.94 -2.83
N ARG A 124 20.04 -9.89 -3.12
CA ARG A 124 20.58 -10.10 -4.49
C ARG A 124 19.64 -10.88 -5.39
N THR A 125 18.94 -11.85 -4.82
CA THR A 125 18.07 -12.77 -5.56
C THR A 125 16.59 -12.53 -5.23
N ILE A 126 15.71 -13.02 -6.10
CA ILE A 126 14.27 -13.01 -5.84
C ILE A 126 13.92 -13.80 -4.58
N ALA A 127 14.59 -14.93 -4.36
CA ALA A 127 14.39 -15.78 -3.19
C ALA A 127 14.77 -15.07 -1.89
N GLU A 128 15.90 -14.37 -1.86
CA GLU A 128 16.30 -13.56 -0.70
C GLU A 128 15.29 -12.45 -0.39
N ARG A 129 14.77 -11.77 -1.42
CA ARG A 129 13.76 -10.73 -1.23
C ARG A 129 12.44 -11.29 -0.73
N HIS A 130 11.99 -12.43 -1.24
CA HIS A 130 10.78 -13.10 -0.76
C HIS A 130 10.95 -13.61 0.67
N ALA A 131 12.08 -14.21 1.01
CA ALA A 131 12.36 -14.64 2.38
C ALA A 131 12.39 -13.46 3.37
N ARG A 132 12.98 -12.32 2.98
CA ARG A 132 12.94 -11.09 3.77
C ARG A 132 11.51 -10.57 3.93
N PHE A 133 10.71 -10.66 2.88
CA PHE A 133 9.30 -10.26 2.92
C PHE A 133 8.50 -11.13 3.90
N GLU A 134 8.65 -12.46 3.83
CA GLU A 134 8.02 -13.38 4.78
C GLU A 134 8.46 -13.13 6.22
N ALA A 135 9.76 -12.96 6.46
CA ALA A 135 10.28 -12.62 7.78
C ALA A 135 9.71 -11.28 8.30
N GLY A 136 9.48 -10.33 7.40
CA GLY A 136 8.82 -9.06 7.75
C GLY A 136 7.36 -9.27 8.19
N LEU A 137 6.61 -10.12 7.50
CA LEU A 137 5.25 -10.49 7.90
C LEU A 137 5.24 -11.22 9.25
N ASP A 138 6.19 -12.15 9.47
CA ASP A 138 6.31 -12.86 10.75
C ASP A 138 6.58 -11.90 11.91
N GLU A 139 7.37 -10.84 11.67
CA GLU A 139 7.65 -9.83 12.69
C GLU A 139 6.42 -8.94 12.98
N LEU A 140 5.62 -8.60 11.97
CA LEU A 140 4.33 -7.92 12.16
C LEU A 140 3.39 -8.78 13.00
N ASP A 141 3.21 -10.06 12.63
CA ASP A 141 2.36 -11.00 13.35
C ASP A 141 2.84 -11.14 14.80
N ARG A 142 4.15 -11.27 15.03
CA ARG A 142 4.75 -11.38 16.35
C ARG A 142 4.48 -10.14 17.21
N LEU A 143 4.70 -8.93 16.68
CA LEU A 143 4.56 -7.69 17.44
C LEU A 143 3.11 -7.26 17.67
N TRP A 144 2.20 -7.62 16.76
CA TRP A 144 0.79 -7.25 16.86
C TRP A 144 -0.06 -8.31 17.56
N SER A 145 0.46 -9.53 17.74
CA SER A 145 -0.25 -10.59 18.45
C SER A 145 -0.46 -10.27 19.92
N PRO A 146 -1.64 -10.48 20.48
CA PRO A 146 -1.89 -10.39 21.92
C PRO A 146 -0.99 -11.34 22.74
N ALA A 147 -0.64 -12.51 22.17
CA ALA A 147 0.19 -13.50 22.86
C ALA A 147 1.66 -13.08 23.02
N ALA A 148 2.16 -12.17 22.18
CA ALA A 148 3.53 -11.66 22.27
C ALA A 148 3.80 -10.84 23.55
N HIS A 149 2.75 -10.43 24.23
CA HIS A 149 2.79 -9.59 25.43
C HIS A 149 2.17 -10.33 26.63
N GLY A 150 2.61 -11.58 26.84
CA GLY A 150 2.18 -12.36 28.01
C GLY A 150 2.36 -11.57 29.31
N ALA A 151 1.65 -11.99 30.36
CA ALA A 151 1.50 -11.34 31.67
C ALA A 151 2.81 -11.21 32.51
N LYS A 152 3.93 -10.84 31.86
CA LYS A 152 5.19 -10.55 32.57
C LYS A 152 5.42 -9.04 32.55
N ASP A 153 5.69 -8.50 33.71
CA ASP A 153 5.94 -7.07 33.95
C ASP A 153 7.16 -6.49 33.20
N ASP A 154 7.95 -7.33 32.52
CA ASP A 154 9.19 -6.97 31.78
C ASP A 154 9.05 -6.89 30.26
N VAL A 155 7.81 -6.90 29.72
CA VAL A 155 7.62 -6.83 28.25
C VAL A 155 7.58 -5.37 27.82
N PRO A 156 8.39 -4.96 26.78
CA PRO A 156 8.37 -3.60 26.27
C PRO A 156 6.94 -3.18 25.87
N ALA A 157 6.51 -2.00 26.30
CA ALA A 157 5.19 -1.43 26.01
C ALA A 157 5.16 -0.85 24.58
N TYR A 158 5.29 -1.70 23.54
CA TYR A 158 5.16 -1.27 22.16
C TYR A 158 3.70 -0.95 21.80
N PRO A 159 3.44 0.04 20.91
CA PRO A 159 2.10 0.29 20.41
C PRO A 159 1.59 -0.92 19.64
N ARG A 160 0.41 -1.40 20.01
CA ARG A 160 -0.32 -2.45 19.29
C ARG A 160 -1.50 -1.86 18.57
N PRO A 161 -1.67 -2.16 17.27
CA PRO A 161 -2.85 -1.70 16.56
C PRO A 161 -4.08 -2.53 16.98
N ALA A 162 -5.18 -1.84 17.25
CA ALA A 162 -6.46 -2.48 17.61
C ALA A 162 -7.61 -1.80 16.84
N PRO A 163 -8.14 -2.40 15.78
CA PRO A 163 -7.70 -3.67 15.17
C PRO A 163 -6.38 -3.53 14.41
N PRO A 164 -5.68 -4.63 14.09
CA PRO A 164 -4.55 -4.58 13.18
C PRO A 164 -4.97 -4.03 11.81
N PRO A 165 -4.13 -3.21 11.16
CA PRO A 165 -4.43 -2.71 9.82
C PRO A 165 -4.46 -3.88 8.82
N PRO A 166 -5.39 -3.90 7.86
CA PRO A 166 -5.34 -4.87 6.78
C PRO A 166 -4.05 -4.69 5.96
N VAL A 167 -3.43 -5.83 5.59
CA VAL A 167 -2.18 -5.88 4.83
C VAL A 167 -2.45 -6.20 3.37
N TYR A 168 -1.95 -5.37 2.47
CA TYR A 168 -2.02 -5.53 1.02
C TYR A 168 -0.62 -5.76 0.46
N VAL A 169 -0.49 -6.55 -0.59
CA VAL A 169 0.81 -6.83 -1.23
C VAL A 169 0.82 -6.29 -2.65
N GLY A 170 1.81 -5.47 -2.97
CA GLY A 170 2.10 -5.12 -4.37
C GLY A 170 2.75 -6.31 -5.07
N VAL A 171 2.09 -6.90 -6.07
CA VAL A 171 2.54 -8.12 -6.72
C VAL A 171 2.89 -7.91 -8.19
N ASN A 172 3.92 -8.64 -8.64
CA ASN A 172 4.38 -8.70 -10.02
C ASN A 172 4.82 -10.12 -10.42
N SER A 173 4.50 -11.13 -9.60
CA SER A 173 4.87 -12.53 -9.86
C SER A 173 3.89 -13.47 -9.19
N VAL A 174 3.69 -14.65 -9.77
CA VAL A 174 2.81 -15.69 -9.25
C VAL A 174 3.18 -16.11 -7.81
N PRO A 175 4.44 -16.37 -7.45
CA PRO A 175 4.78 -16.73 -6.07
C PRO A 175 4.40 -15.66 -5.05
N LEU A 176 4.55 -14.37 -5.40
CA LEU A 176 4.18 -13.28 -4.50
C LEU A 176 2.66 -13.11 -4.41
N ALA A 177 1.91 -13.34 -5.50
CA ALA A 177 0.45 -13.35 -5.49
C ALA A 177 -0.10 -14.47 -4.60
N GLN A 178 0.49 -15.67 -4.68
CA GLN A 178 0.15 -16.80 -3.82
C GLN A 178 0.47 -16.53 -2.34
N LEU A 179 1.64 -15.95 -2.06
CA LEU A 179 2.01 -15.54 -0.70
C LEU A 179 1.02 -14.53 -0.12
N ALA A 180 0.65 -13.51 -0.89
CA ALA A 180 -0.37 -12.53 -0.50
C ALA A 180 -1.70 -13.22 -0.15
N ALA A 181 -2.13 -14.16 -0.97
CA ALA A 181 -3.37 -14.90 -0.76
C ALA A 181 -3.37 -15.76 0.51
N ARG A 182 -2.21 -16.37 0.86
CA ARG A 182 -2.08 -17.17 2.09
C ARG A 182 -2.01 -16.33 3.36
N ARG A 183 -1.33 -15.19 3.31
CA ARG A 183 -0.89 -14.46 4.51
C ARG A 183 -1.58 -13.12 4.74
N CYS A 184 -2.09 -12.47 3.68
CA CYS A 184 -2.51 -11.07 3.73
C CYS A 184 -4.00 -10.89 3.42
N ASP A 185 -4.48 -9.63 3.45
CA ASP A 185 -5.88 -9.28 3.28
C ASP A 185 -6.21 -8.84 1.85
N GLY A 186 -5.21 -8.67 1.03
CA GLY A 186 -5.38 -8.34 -0.38
C GLY A 186 -4.07 -8.20 -1.14
N LEU A 187 -4.22 -7.95 -2.43
CA LEU A 187 -3.11 -7.66 -3.33
C LEU A 187 -3.42 -6.46 -4.23
N ASN A 188 -2.36 -5.89 -4.78
CA ASN A 188 -2.44 -4.85 -5.79
C ASN A 188 -1.53 -5.17 -6.97
N VAL A 189 -2.05 -5.05 -8.18
CA VAL A 189 -1.33 -5.27 -9.45
C VAL A 189 -1.42 -4.02 -10.31
N ARG A 190 -0.39 -3.75 -11.11
CA ARG A 190 -0.48 -2.73 -12.13
C ARG A 190 -1.56 -3.12 -13.16
N ALA A 191 -2.48 -2.20 -13.47
CA ALA A 191 -3.63 -2.49 -14.32
C ALA A 191 -3.27 -2.84 -15.77
N ASP A 192 -2.07 -2.47 -16.22
CA ASP A 192 -1.49 -2.79 -17.53
C ASP A 192 -0.38 -3.86 -17.44
N HIS A 193 -0.39 -4.70 -16.39
CA HIS A 193 0.53 -5.83 -16.28
C HIS A 193 0.16 -6.90 -17.30
N ASP A 194 1.14 -7.39 -18.07
CA ASP A 194 0.90 -8.38 -19.13
C ASP A 194 0.23 -9.66 -18.61
N ASP A 195 0.59 -10.08 -17.39
CA ASP A 195 0.06 -11.27 -16.72
C ASP A 195 -1.04 -10.94 -15.68
N LEU A 196 -1.78 -9.84 -15.81
CA LEU A 196 -2.75 -9.40 -14.79
C LEU A 196 -3.70 -10.53 -14.37
N GLU A 197 -4.39 -11.16 -15.33
CA GLU A 197 -5.35 -12.23 -15.03
C GLU A 197 -4.67 -13.44 -14.40
N VAL A 198 -3.47 -13.82 -14.88
CA VAL A 198 -2.70 -14.95 -14.33
C VAL A 198 -2.37 -14.72 -12.85
N LEU A 199 -1.98 -13.50 -12.48
CA LEU A 199 -1.67 -13.14 -11.10
C LEU A 199 -2.91 -13.18 -10.20
N LEU A 200 -4.03 -12.64 -10.69
CA LEU A 200 -5.30 -12.64 -9.95
C LEU A 200 -5.85 -14.06 -9.79
N ASP A 201 -5.78 -14.90 -10.83
CA ASP A 201 -6.25 -16.29 -10.78
C ASP A 201 -5.38 -17.14 -9.86
N ALA A 202 -4.05 -16.97 -9.90
CA ALA A 202 -3.15 -17.66 -9.00
C ALA A 202 -3.46 -17.31 -7.53
N ALA A 203 -3.73 -16.04 -7.23
CA ALA A 203 -4.11 -15.63 -5.88
C ALA A 203 -5.47 -16.18 -5.46
N ARG A 204 -6.46 -16.16 -6.36
CA ARG A 204 -7.81 -16.68 -6.09
C ARG A 204 -7.79 -18.17 -5.77
N LEU A 205 -7.06 -18.95 -6.60
CA LEU A 205 -6.91 -20.39 -6.41
C LEU A 205 -6.21 -20.71 -5.09
N GLU A 206 -5.11 -20.03 -4.81
CA GLU A 206 -4.36 -20.19 -3.56
C GLU A 206 -5.20 -19.85 -2.33
N ARG A 207 -5.95 -18.71 -2.38
CA ARG A 207 -6.84 -18.30 -1.28
C ARG A 207 -7.89 -19.35 -0.99
N ALA A 208 -8.54 -19.89 -2.02
CA ALA A 208 -9.55 -20.94 -1.88
C ALA A 208 -9.03 -22.22 -1.23
N GLY A 209 -7.75 -22.55 -1.42
CA GLY A 209 -7.09 -23.71 -0.81
C GLY A 209 -6.42 -23.42 0.54
N SER A 210 -6.42 -22.18 1.01
CA SER A 210 -5.70 -21.79 2.23
C SER A 210 -6.57 -21.88 3.48
N ALA A 211 -5.94 -21.81 4.66
CA ALA A 211 -6.64 -21.71 5.94
C ALA A 211 -7.50 -20.44 6.05
N ARG A 212 -7.27 -19.44 5.19
CA ARG A 212 -7.98 -18.15 5.16
C ARG A 212 -9.07 -18.09 4.06
N ALA A 213 -9.51 -19.23 3.52
CA ALA A 213 -10.46 -19.30 2.39
C ALA A 213 -11.78 -18.54 2.62
N THR A 214 -12.24 -18.48 3.87
CA THR A 214 -13.51 -17.83 4.24
C THR A 214 -13.36 -16.36 4.66
N GLU A 215 -12.12 -15.86 4.81
CA GLU A 215 -11.87 -14.49 5.15
C GLU A 215 -11.91 -13.58 3.91
N PRO A 216 -12.35 -12.33 4.03
CA PRO A 216 -12.29 -11.37 2.93
C PRO A 216 -10.89 -11.27 2.33
N PHE A 217 -10.82 -11.18 1.01
CA PHE A 217 -9.57 -10.95 0.28
C PHE A 217 -9.82 -9.95 -0.86
N THR A 218 -9.13 -8.82 -0.83
CA THR A 218 -9.32 -7.75 -1.80
C THR A 218 -8.32 -7.88 -2.94
N MET A 219 -8.82 -7.99 -4.18
CA MET A 219 -8.00 -7.83 -5.38
C MET A 219 -8.15 -6.40 -5.89
N SER A 220 -7.04 -5.70 -6.04
CA SER A 220 -7.02 -4.32 -6.51
C SER A 220 -6.06 -4.13 -7.68
N VAL A 221 -6.34 -3.11 -8.48
CA VAL A 221 -5.43 -2.63 -9.52
C VAL A 221 -5.10 -1.17 -9.29
N TRP A 222 -3.88 -0.76 -9.72
CA TRP A 222 -3.54 0.65 -9.82
C TRP A 222 -3.28 1.05 -11.28
N THR A 223 -3.69 2.26 -11.62
CA THR A 223 -3.44 2.88 -12.92
C THR A 223 -3.15 4.36 -12.76
N ARG A 224 -2.61 4.99 -13.80
CA ARG A 224 -2.47 6.44 -13.83
C ARG A 224 -3.84 7.11 -13.78
N TRP A 225 -3.89 8.32 -13.20
CA TRP A 225 -5.08 9.15 -13.22
C TRP A 225 -5.64 9.31 -14.64
N ASP A 226 -6.94 9.09 -14.77
CA ASP A 226 -7.68 9.19 -16.03
C ASP A 226 -9.12 9.60 -15.68
N ASP A 227 -9.52 10.82 -16.05
CA ASP A 227 -10.85 11.36 -15.74
C ASP A 227 -11.99 10.50 -16.32
N ALA A 228 -11.75 9.79 -17.42
CA ALA A 228 -12.74 8.90 -18.01
C ALA A 228 -13.14 7.75 -17.07
N LEU A 229 -12.27 7.38 -16.11
CA LEU A 229 -12.55 6.35 -15.10
C LEU A 229 -13.47 6.83 -13.97
N ALA A 230 -13.91 8.09 -13.96
CA ALA A 230 -15.00 8.56 -13.11
C ALA A 230 -16.31 7.82 -13.45
N ASP A 231 -16.55 7.56 -14.73
CA ASP A 231 -17.70 6.78 -15.18
C ASP A 231 -17.63 5.32 -14.66
N PRO A 232 -18.57 4.89 -13.79
CA PRO A 232 -18.58 3.52 -13.27
C PRO A 232 -18.79 2.46 -14.38
N ASP A 233 -19.36 2.85 -15.50
CA ASP A 233 -19.64 2.00 -16.66
C ASP A 233 -18.53 2.02 -17.71
N HIS A 234 -17.44 2.72 -17.46
CA HIS A 234 -16.30 2.74 -18.36
C HIS A 234 -15.82 1.31 -18.69
N PRO A 235 -15.51 0.98 -19.97
CA PRO A 235 -15.17 -0.40 -20.38
C PRO A 235 -14.03 -1.02 -19.57
N ARG A 236 -13.00 -0.26 -19.21
CA ARG A 236 -11.89 -0.75 -18.37
C ARG A 236 -12.36 -1.12 -16.96
N ARG A 237 -13.24 -0.32 -16.33
CA ARG A 237 -13.78 -0.64 -14.99
C ARG A 237 -14.65 -1.89 -15.03
N ARG A 238 -15.48 -2.05 -16.07
CA ARG A 238 -16.28 -3.26 -16.28
C ARG A 238 -15.41 -4.49 -16.50
N TYR A 239 -14.36 -4.36 -17.32
CA TYR A 239 -13.40 -5.44 -17.53
C TYR A 239 -12.74 -5.85 -16.19
N TRP A 240 -12.16 -4.91 -15.44
CA TRP A 240 -11.54 -5.23 -14.15
C TRP A 240 -12.54 -5.87 -13.17
N ALA A 241 -13.76 -5.37 -13.11
CA ALA A 241 -14.80 -5.97 -12.27
C ALA A 241 -15.13 -7.42 -12.72
N SER A 242 -15.15 -7.70 -14.02
CA SER A 242 -15.44 -9.05 -14.54
C SER A 242 -14.36 -10.07 -14.19
N ILE A 243 -13.11 -9.64 -14.01
CA ILE A 243 -11.99 -10.48 -13.53
C ILE A 243 -11.80 -10.43 -12.01
N GLY A 244 -12.78 -9.92 -11.26
CA GLY A 244 -12.82 -9.97 -9.80
C GLY A 244 -12.07 -8.84 -9.07
N VAL A 245 -11.69 -7.77 -9.77
CA VAL A 245 -11.10 -6.59 -9.12
C VAL A 245 -12.19 -5.81 -8.39
N GLY A 246 -12.03 -5.67 -7.08
CA GLY A 246 -12.95 -4.93 -6.21
C GLY A 246 -12.54 -3.48 -5.94
N ARG A 247 -11.27 -3.12 -6.18
CA ARG A 247 -10.70 -1.83 -5.83
C ARG A 247 -9.80 -1.28 -6.93
N LEU A 248 -9.96 -0.01 -7.24
CA LEU A 248 -9.18 0.74 -8.24
C LEU A 248 -8.41 1.86 -7.54
N VAL A 249 -7.09 1.90 -7.71
CA VAL A 249 -6.23 2.99 -7.23
C VAL A 249 -5.83 3.88 -8.39
N MET A 250 -6.24 5.14 -8.33
CA MET A 250 -5.91 6.17 -9.32
C MET A 250 -4.65 6.92 -8.88
N THR A 251 -3.55 6.77 -9.63
CA THR A 251 -2.24 7.31 -9.26
C THR A 251 -1.95 8.62 -9.97
N CYS A 252 -1.80 9.69 -9.22
CA CYS A 252 -1.42 11.02 -9.70
C CYS A 252 0.11 11.14 -9.79
N LEU A 253 0.72 10.75 -10.92
CA LEU A 253 2.18 10.84 -11.11
C LEU A 253 2.67 12.26 -11.43
N ARG A 254 1.78 13.17 -11.81
CA ARG A 254 2.05 14.59 -12.09
C ARG A 254 1.28 15.46 -11.11
N PRO A 255 1.56 16.76 -11.02
CA PRO A 255 0.71 17.67 -10.29
C PRO A 255 -0.76 17.48 -10.69
N TYR A 256 -1.63 17.33 -9.69
CA TYR A 256 -3.04 17.05 -9.90
C TYR A 256 -3.87 18.34 -9.88
N ASP A 257 -4.99 18.30 -10.60
CA ASP A 257 -6.03 19.31 -10.53
C ASP A 257 -6.98 19.00 -9.35
N LEU A 258 -7.04 19.89 -8.36
CA LEU A 258 -7.93 19.74 -7.20
C LEU A 258 -9.41 19.69 -7.61
N ASP A 259 -9.80 20.47 -8.62
CA ASP A 259 -11.16 20.46 -9.11
C ASP A 259 -11.51 19.12 -9.76
N ALA A 260 -10.56 18.51 -10.48
CA ALA A 260 -10.75 17.17 -11.03
C ALA A 260 -10.88 16.12 -9.92
N VAL A 261 -10.04 16.18 -8.88
CA VAL A 261 -10.15 15.30 -7.71
C VAL A 261 -11.51 15.44 -7.03
N THR A 262 -11.94 16.67 -6.79
CA THR A 262 -13.21 16.95 -6.08
C THR A 262 -14.43 16.47 -6.88
N ARG A 263 -14.41 16.55 -8.21
CA ARG A 263 -15.54 16.14 -9.06
C ARG A 263 -15.55 14.67 -9.45
N PHE A 264 -14.48 13.93 -9.17
CA PHE A 264 -14.28 12.58 -9.72
C PHE A 264 -15.37 11.57 -9.32
N LEU A 265 -15.90 11.66 -8.11
CA LEU A 265 -16.93 10.76 -7.57
C LEU A 265 -18.30 11.46 -7.36
N GLY A 266 -18.39 12.75 -7.76
CA GLY A 266 -19.59 13.60 -7.58
C GLY A 266 -20.69 13.40 -8.62
#